data_e4fdd79098a06fec5e273d489cb38fba
#
_entry.id   e4fdd79098a06fec5e273d489cb38fba
#
_cell.length_a   1.000
_cell.length_b   1.000
_cell.length_c   1.000
_cell.angle_alpha   90.00
_cell.angle_beta   90.00
_cell.angle_gamma   90.00
#
_symmetry.space_group_name_H-M   'P 1'
#
loop_
_entity.id
_entity.type
_entity.pdbx_description
1 polymer ?
#
loop_
_entity_poly.entity_id
_entity_poly.type
_entity_poly.pdbx_seq_one_letter_code
_entity_poly.pdbx_strand_id
1 'polypeptide(L)'
;MSGISSVLLPAANVSLENTITYNPSLFSFDDKLILAPMQGLTSLFFRKAYHECFPDCIDYAISPFISVTDGLITSKSRKFRDVFPFENKNSLEVVPQLLGSTSQGIISYGAILQELGYRQFNINCACPAKCAIKHGRGSALLQDLKRFDGFLNDIFKNVHQAVSIKIRIGFDSKADIASLADLINAYPLKYVVIHPRLAVNLYQDNP
;
A
#
# COMPACT_ATOMS: atom_id res chain seq x y z
N MET A 1 13.12 21.66 -9.84
CA MET A 1 13.37 21.53 -8.37
C MET A 1 12.08 21.92 -7.68
N SER A 2 11.20 20.97 -7.40
CA SER A 2 9.96 21.18 -6.64
C SER A 2 10.08 20.35 -5.37
N GLY A 3 10.22 21.06 -4.26
CA GLY A 3 10.41 20.48 -2.95
C GLY A 3 9.23 19.62 -2.52
N ILE A 4 9.54 18.46 -1.98
CA ILE A 4 8.63 17.63 -1.23
C ILE A 4 8.35 18.39 0.08
N SER A 5 7.12 18.88 0.22
CA SER A 5 6.66 19.47 1.48
C SER A 5 6.53 18.35 2.49
N SER A 6 7.53 18.24 3.38
CA SER A 6 7.44 17.37 4.54
C SER A 6 6.39 17.95 5.49
N VAL A 7 5.25 17.28 5.59
CA VAL A 7 4.30 17.55 6.68
C VAL A 7 4.93 17.03 7.97
N LEU A 8 5.67 17.89 8.66
CA LEU A 8 6.04 17.69 10.05
C LEU A 8 4.76 17.83 10.87
N LEU A 9 4.23 16.72 11.35
CA LEU A 9 3.20 16.75 12.38
C LEU A 9 3.81 17.40 13.64
N PRO A 10 3.20 18.44 14.23
CA PRO A 10 3.65 18.97 15.50
C PRO A 10 3.55 17.87 16.56
N ALA A 11 4.55 17.79 17.42
CA ALA A 11 4.59 16.87 18.53
C ALA A 11 3.31 17.04 19.38
N ALA A 12 2.39 16.09 19.27
CA ALA A 12 1.21 16.06 20.09
C ALA A 12 1.63 15.69 21.52
N ASN A 13 1.38 16.56 22.48
CA ASN A 13 1.36 16.20 23.88
C ASN A 13 0.24 15.17 24.08
N VAL A 14 0.61 13.90 24.10
CA VAL A 14 -0.31 12.80 24.40
C VAL A 14 -0.52 12.76 25.90
N SER A 15 -1.57 13.41 26.38
CA SER A 15 -2.15 13.07 27.67
C SER A 15 -2.90 11.75 27.52
N LEU A 16 -2.63 10.80 28.44
CA LEU A 16 -3.14 9.41 28.42
C LEU A 16 -4.64 9.28 28.75
N GLU A 17 -5.48 10.23 28.38
CA GLU A 17 -6.92 10.09 28.50
C GLU A 17 -7.51 9.89 27.10
N ASN A 18 -8.07 8.70 26.91
CA ASN A 18 -8.59 8.08 25.66
C ASN A 18 -9.74 8.83 25.00
N THR A 19 -9.56 10.07 24.60
CA THR A 19 -10.52 10.76 23.73
C THR A 19 -9.76 11.23 22.48
N ILE A 20 -9.82 10.43 21.41
CA ILE A 20 -9.43 10.91 20.09
C ILE A 20 -10.47 11.96 19.71
N THR A 21 -10.20 13.22 19.98
CA THR A 21 -11.03 14.32 19.48
C THR A 21 -10.73 14.46 18.00
N TYR A 22 -11.72 14.16 17.17
CA TYR A 22 -11.69 14.48 15.75
C TYR A 22 -11.50 15.98 15.57
N ASN A 23 -10.38 16.37 15.00
CA ASN A 23 -10.12 17.77 14.65
C ASN A 23 -10.26 17.94 13.13
N PRO A 24 -11.38 18.48 12.64
CA PRO A 24 -11.61 18.66 11.21
C PRO A 24 -10.63 19.65 10.56
N SER A 25 -9.92 20.48 11.33
CA SER A 25 -8.92 21.43 10.79
C SER A 25 -7.60 20.77 10.38
N LEU A 26 -7.41 19.46 10.66
CA LEU A 26 -6.26 18.68 10.20
C LEU A 26 -6.35 18.25 8.73
N PHE A 27 -7.54 18.40 8.11
CA PHE A 27 -7.75 18.04 6.71
C PHE A 27 -7.85 19.31 5.87
N SER A 28 -7.00 19.45 4.86
CA SER A 28 -7.12 20.49 3.85
C SER A 28 -8.09 20.04 2.75
N PHE A 29 -8.70 20.98 2.01
CA PHE A 29 -9.53 20.66 0.86
C PHE A 29 -8.73 20.04 -0.30
N ASP A 30 -7.40 20.05 -0.24
CA ASP A 30 -6.50 19.42 -1.21
C ASP A 30 -6.17 17.95 -0.86
N ASP A 31 -6.66 17.43 0.28
CA ASP A 31 -6.42 16.05 0.69
C ASP A 31 -7.22 15.08 -0.19
N LYS A 32 -6.54 14.04 -0.66
CA LYS A 32 -7.15 13.01 -1.50
C LYS A 32 -7.77 11.89 -0.69
N LEU A 33 -9.00 11.52 -1.04
CA LEU A 33 -9.66 10.36 -0.48
C LEU A 33 -9.39 9.12 -1.36
N ILE A 34 -8.71 8.13 -0.78
CA ILE A 34 -8.28 6.92 -1.48
C ILE A 34 -9.08 5.71 -0.97
N LEU A 35 -9.70 4.97 -1.88
CA LEU A 35 -10.33 3.69 -1.53
C LEU A 35 -9.25 2.67 -1.17
N ALA A 36 -9.20 2.25 0.09
CA ALA A 36 -8.25 1.27 0.57
C ALA A 36 -8.52 -0.13 -0.03
N PRO A 37 -7.47 -0.92 -0.32
CA PRO A 37 -7.63 -2.26 -0.88
C PRO A 37 -8.20 -3.24 0.14
N MET A 38 -9.25 -3.97 -0.24
CA MET A 38 -9.82 -5.05 0.55
C MET A 38 -10.06 -6.27 -0.34
N GLN A 39 -9.29 -7.33 -0.09
CA GLN A 39 -9.36 -8.55 -0.87
C GLN A 39 -10.75 -9.17 -0.82
N GLY A 40 -11.29 -9.49 -2.00
CA GLY A 40 -12.64 -10.06 -2.14
C GLY A 40 -13.77 -9.03 -2.11
N LEU A 41 -13.52 -7.76 -1.76
CA LEU A 41 -14.54 -6.71 -1.68
C LEU A 41 -14.32 -5.61 -2.72
N THR A 42 -13.21 -4.88 -2.66
CA THR A 42 -12.98 -3.69 -3.52
C THR A 42 -12.49 -4.05 -4.92
N SER A 43 -13.06 -5.10 -5.51
CA SER A 43 -12.77 -5.57 -6.86
C SER A 43 -13.16 -4.54 -7.92
N LEU A 44 -12.80 -4.82 -9.18
CA LEU A 44 -13.20 -4.02 -10.33
C LEU A 44 -14.72 -3.76 -10.37
N PHE A 45 -15.54 -4.79 -10.11
CA PHE A 45 -17.01 -4.64 -10.12
C PHE A 45 -17.50 -3.68 -9.04
N PHE A 46 -16.93 -3.78 -7.83
CA PHE A 46 -17.25 -2.83 -6.76
C PHE A 46 -16.86 -1.41 -7.16
N ARG A 47 -15.65 -1.22 -7.70
CA ARG A 47 -15.17 0.11 -8.10
C ARG A 47 -16.00 0.74 -9.20
N LYS A 48 -16.47 -0.06 -10.17
CA LYS A 48 -17.39 0.39 -11.22
C LYS A 48 -18.72 0.84 -10.62
N ALA A 49 -19.36 -0.02 -9.83
CA ALA A 49 -20.65 0.29 -9.20
C ALA A 49 -20.53 1.51 -8.28
N TYR A 50 -19.44 1.60 -7.52
CA TYR A 50 -19.21 2.76 -6.65
C TYR A 50 -19.07 4.05 -7.45
N HIS A 51 -18.27 4.05 -8.51
CA HIS A 51 -18.07 5.22 -9.37
C HIS A 51 -19.38 5.67 -10.05
N GLU A 52 -20.19 4.70 -10.47
CA GLU A 52 -21.51 4.97 -11.06
C GLU A 52 -22.49 5.59 -10.07
N CYS A 53 -22.52 5.06 -8.83
CA CYS A 53 -23.46 5.54 -7.80
C CYS A 53 -22.99 6.81 -7.08
N PHE A 54 -21.67 6.99 -6.94
CA PHE A 54 -21.04 8.06 -6.17
C PHE A 54 -19.88 8.69 -6.94
N PRO A 55 -20.16 9.37 -8.07
CA PRO A 55 -19.13 10.03 -8.84
C PRO A 55 -18.42 11.10 -7.99
N ASP A 56 -17.13 11.25 -8.17
CA ASP A 56 -16.28 12.28 -7.55
C ASP A 56 -16.17 12.23 -6.00
N CYS A 57 -16.72 11.18 -5.36
CA CYS A 57 -16.61 11.02 -3.90
C CYS A 57 -15.26 10.44 -3.45
N ILE A 58 -14.53 9.78 -4.34
CA ILE A 58 -13.22 9.17 -4.09
C ILE A 58 -12.31 9.51 -5.27
N ASP A 59 -11.10 9.98 -5.00
CA ASP A 59 -10.15 10.39 -6.04
C ASP A 59 -9.62 9.19 -6.84
N TYR A 60 -9.21 8.14 -6.14
CA TYR A 60 -8.76 6.89 -6.77
C TYR A 60 -8.79 5.71 -5.79
N ALA A 61 -8.57 4.52 -6.31
CA ALA A 61 -8.54 3.29 -5.53
C ALA A 61 -7.17 2.62 -5.59
N ILE A 62 -6.80 1.90 -4.53
CA ILE A 62 -5.77 0.88 -4.59
C ILE A 62 -6.47 -0.46 -4.82
N SER A 63 -6.05 -1.25 -5.82
CA SER A 63 -6.68 -2.53 -6.11
C SER A 63 -6.47 -3.55 -4.98
N PRO A 64 -7.35 -4.56 -4.85
CA PRO A 64 -7.00 -5.79 -4.16
C PRO A 64 -5.65 -6.30 -4.67
N PHE A 65 -4.86 -6.91 -3.77
CA PHE A 65 -3.50 -7.27 -4.12
C PHE A 65 -3.43 -8.39 -5.18
N ILE A 66 -2.47 -8.24 -6.08
CA ILE A 66 -2.04 -9.27 -7.02
C ILE A 66 -0.92 -10.06 -6.33
N SER A 67 -1.17 -11.36 -6.10
CA SER A 67 -0.15 -12.22 -5.50
C SER A 67 1.00 -12.48 -6.47
N VAL A 68 2.18 -12.05 -6.09
CA VAL A 68 3.42 -12.36 -6.80
C VAL A 68 3.77 -13.82 -6.57
N THR A 69 4.04 -14.55 -7.63
CA THR A 69 4.45 -15.96 -7.60
C THR A 69 5.67 -16.15 -8.47
N ASP A 70 6.46 -17.16 -8.16
CA ASP A 70 7.58 -17.55 -9.00
C ASP A 70 7.10 -18.12 -10.34
N GLY A 71 7.96 -18.04 -11.35
CA GLY A 71 7.71 -18.52 -12.70
C GLY A 71 7.37 -17.43 -13.71
N LEU A 72 7.31 -17.83 -14.97
CA LEU A 72 7.01 -16.95 -16.09
C LEU A 72 5.55 -16.48 -16.00
N ILE A 73 5.38 -15.16 -16.04
CA ILE A 73 4.07 -14.52 -16.09
C ILE A 73 4.07 -13.48 -17.20
N THR A 74 2.92 -13.27 -17.81
CA THR A 74 2.72 -12.28 -18.87
C THR A 74 1.60 -11.32 -18.52
N SER A 75 1.56 -10.18 -19.19
CA SER A 75 0.50 -9.17 -19.06
C SER A 75 -0.90 -9.70 -19.38
N LYS A 76 -1.02 -10.81 -20.12
CA LYS A 76 -2.30 -11.47 -20.41
C LYS A 76 -2.82 -12.39 -19.29
N SER A 77 -2.04 -12.57 -18.21
CA SER A 77 -2.45 -13.46 -17.12
C SER A 77 -3.72 -12.95 -16.43
N ARG A 78 -4.63 -13.89 -16.10
CA ARG A 78 -5.84 -13.62 -15.31
C ARG A 78 -5.58 -12.99 -13.94
N LYS A 79 -4.34 -13.06 -13.44
CA LYS A 79 -3.96 -12.38 -12.19
C LYS A 79 -4.13 -10.86 -12.28
N PHE A 80 -3.99 -10.29 -13.47
CA PHE A 80 -4.13 -8.85 -13.72
C PHE A 80 -5.55 -8.43 -14.12
N ARG A 81 -6.54 -9.35 -14.16
CA ARG A 81 -7.90 -9.04 -14.65
C ARG A 81 -8.54 -7.86 -13.92
N ASP A 82 -8.25 -7.72 -12.63
CA ASP A 82 -8.84 -6.67 -11.80
C ASP A 82 -8.27 -5.28 -12.11
N VAL A 83 -7.14 -5.25 -12.81
CA VAL A 83 -6.43 -4.05 -13.22
C VAL A 83 -6.18 -3.96 -14.73
N PHE A 84 -6.83 -4.75 -15.56
CA PHE A 84 -6.73 -4.56 -17.01
C PHE A 84 -7.26 -3.18 -17.40
N PRO A 85 -6.47 -2.34 -18.11
CA PRO A 85 -6.85 -0.96 -18.40
C PRO A 85 -8.18 -0.85 -19.15
N PHE A 86 -8.44 -1.75 -20.11
CA PHE A 86 -9.68 -1.77 -20.85
C PHE A 86 -10.88 -2.01 -19.93
N GLU A 87 -10.76 -2.94 -19.00
CA GLU A 87 -11.82 -3.26 -18.04
C GLU A 87 -12.04 -2.15 -17.00
N ASN A 88 -11.02 -1.35 -16.71
CA ASN A 88 -11.09 -0.23 -15.75
C ASN A 88 -11.54 1.10 -16.38
N LYS A 89 -11.84 1.14 -17.70
CA LYS A 89 -12.55 2.27 -18.27
C LYS A 89 -13.88 2.49 -17.52
N ASN A 90 -14.26 3.70 -17.25
CA ASN A 90 -15.47 4.04 -16.50
C ASN A 90 -15.51 3.39 -15.08
N SER A 91 -14.41 3.45 -14.40
CA SER A 91 -14.24 3.05 -12.99
C SER A 91 -13.40 4.11 -12.29
N LEU A 92 -13.32 4.03 -10.97
CA LEU A 92 -12.31 4.80 -10.22
C LEU A 92 -10.92 4.53 -10.81
N GLU A 93 -10.10 5.57 -10.97
CA GLU A 93 -8.70 5.40 -11.27
C GLU A 93 -8.09 4.40 -10.28
N VAL A 94 -7.29 3.47 -10.75
CA VAL A 94 -6.78 2.38 -9.91
C VAL A 94 -5.26 2.34 -9.91
N VAL A 95 -4.70 2.23 -8.71
CA VAL A 95 -3.29 1.92 -8.46
C VAL A 95 -3.19 0.43 -8.18
N PRO A 96 -2.54 -0.38 -9.03
CA PRO A 96 -2.33 -1.80 -8.77
C PRO A 96 -1.54 -2.05 -7.50
N GLN A 97 -1.96 -3.05 -6.69
CA GLN A 97 -1.20 -3.45 -5.49
C GLN A 97 -0.60 -4.84 -5.68
N LEU A 98 0.67 -4.99 -5.30
CA LEU A 98 1.42 -6.24 -5.35
C LEU A 98 1.64 -6.82 -3.95
N LEU A 99 1.49 -8.12 -3.78
CA LEU A 99 1.82 -8.86 -2.56
C LEU A 99 2.91 -9.88 -2.86
N GLY A 100 4.13 -9.61 -2.47
CA GLY A 100 5.31 -10.46 -2.71
C GLY A 100 6.21 -10.58 -1.48
N SER A 101 7.17 -11.49 -1.53
CA SER A 101 8.20 -11.72 -0.49
C SER A 101 9.60 -11.44 -0.98
N THR A 102 9.80 -11.26 -2.29
CA THR A 102 11.10 -11.03 -2.93
C THR A 102 11.07 -9.76 -3.76
N SER A 103 12.16 -9.00 -3.72
CA SER A 103 12.34 -7.80 -4.56
C SER A 103 12.27 -8.14 -6.05
N GLN A 104 12.91 -9.24 -6.47
CA GLN A 104 12.89 -9.70 -7.86
C GLN A 104 11.48 -9.97 -8.37
N GLY A 105 10.63 -10.59 -7.55
CA GLY A 105 9.23 -10.82 -7.91
C GLY A 105 8.45 -9.50 -8.09
N ILE A 106 8.63 -8.53 -7.18
CA ILE A 106 8.00 -7.21 -7.29
C ILE A 106 8.49 -6.48 -8.54
N ILE A 107 9.79 -6.52 -8.85
CA ILE A 107 10.36 -5.90 -10.04
C ILE A 107 9.76 -6.51 -11.31
N SER A 108 9.70 -7.84 -11.40
CA SER A 108 9.13 -8.54 -12.55
C SER A 108 7.65 -8.20 -12.79
N TYR A 109 6.84 -8.16 -11.71
CA TYR A 109 5.42 -7.78 -11.82
C TYR A 109 5.26 -6.28 -12.09
N GLY A 110 6.14 -5.43 -11.54
CA GLY A 110 6.20 -4.01 -11.86
C GLY A 110 6.41 -3.77 -13.36
N ALA A 111 7.34 -4.50 -13.99
CA ALA A 111 7.56 -4.43 -15.44
C ALA A 111 6.30 -4.80 -16.24
N ILE A 112 5.55 -5.83 -15.82
CA ILE A 112 4.28 -6.21 -16.45
C ILE A 112 3.23 -5.09 -16.27
N LEU A 113 3.16 -4.48 -15.10
CA LEU A 113 2.25 -3.35 -14.88
C LEU A 113 2.64 -2.16 -15.76
N GLN A 114 3.93 -1.95 -16.04
CA GLN A 114 4.40 -0.94 -16.97
C GLN A 114 3.98 -1.24 -18.41
N GLU A 115 4.06 -2.51 -18.86
CA GLU A 115 3.54 -2.95 -20.15
C GLU A 115 2.03 -2.69 -20.27
N LEU A 116 1.28 -2.83 -19.17
CA LEU A 116 -0.15 -2.52 -19.10
C LEU A 116 -0.43 -1.00 -19.04
N GLY A 117 0.61 -0.15 -19.00
CA GLY A 117 0.48 1.31 -19.00
C GLY A 117 0.47 1.95 -17.62
N TYR A 118 0.63 1.19 -16.54
CA TYR A 118 0.69 1.73 -15.18
C TYR A 118 2.03 2.41 -14.89
N ARG A 119 1.98 3.67 -14.48
CA ARG A 119 3.15 4.46 -14.08
C ARG A 119 3.43 4.42 -12.58
N GLN A 120 2.59 3.76 -11.83
CA GLN A 120 2.72 3.59 -10.39
C GLN A 120 2.10 2.28 -9.93
N PHE A 121 2.60 1.76 -8.80
CA PHE A 121 1.99 0.65 -8.09
C PHE A 121 2.21 0.76 -6.59
N ASN A 122 1.44 -0.01 -5.83
CA ASN A 122 1.55 -0.11 -4.39
C ASN A 122 2.07 -1.47 -3.97
N ILE A 123 2.86 -1.56 -2.88
CA ILE A 123 3.31 -2.82 -2.30
C ILE A 123 2.56 -3.05 -0.99
N ASN A 124 1.97 -4.24 -0.85
CA ASN A 124 1.31 -4.66 0.38
C ASN A 124 2.33 -5.20 1.39
N CYS A 125 2.66 -4.39 2.39
CA CYS A 125 3.47 -4.76 3.55
C CYS A 125 2.61 -4.82 4.83
N ALA A 126 1.28 -4.96 4.69
CA ALA A 126 0.34 -4.86 5.80
C ALA A 126 -0.49 -6.13 6.05
N CYS A 127 -0.61 -7.03 5.07
CA CYS A 127 -1.49 -8.20 5.15
C CYS A 127 -1.06 -9.12 6.31
N PRO A 128 -1.93 -9.34 7.34
CA PRO A 128 -1.60 -10.18 8.48
C PRO A 128 -2.11 -11.62 8.33
N ALA A 129 -2.60 -12.01 7.15
CA ALA A 129 -3.15 -13.33 6.92
C ALA A 129 -2.07 -14.41 7.11
N LYS A 130 -2.39 -15.47 7.84
CA LYS A 130 -1.46 -16.57 8.15
C LYS A 130 -0.79 -17.14 6.90
N CYS A 131 -1.53 -17.29 5.80
CA CYS A 131 -0.99 -17.75 4.52
C CYS A 131 0.03 -16.77 3.91
N ALA A 132 -0.15 -15.45 4.06
CA ALA A 132 0.81 -14.47 3.59
C ALA A 132 2.08 -14.48 4.45
N ILE A 133 1.92 -14.48 5.78
CA ILE A 133 3.02 -14.50 6.75
C ILE A 133 3.90 -15.75 6.57
N LYS A 134 3.28 -16.93 6.42
CA LYS A 134 4.00 -18.21 6.20
C LYS A 134 4.94 -18.15 4.99
N HIS A 135 4.64 -17.32 3.99
CA HIS A 135 5.45 -17.15 2.78
C HIS A 135 6.28 -15.85 2.80
N GLY A 136 6.47 -15.23 3.97
CA GLY A 136 7.27 -14.02 4.12
C GLY A 136 6.72 -12.79 3.42
N ARG A 137 5.38 -12.72 3.19
CA ARG A 137 4.68 -11.65 2.46
C ARG A 137 3.90 -10.75 3.40
N GLY A 138 3.54 -9.57 2.89
CA GLY A 138 2.71 -8.63 3.63
C GLY A 138 3.41 -8.16 4.91
N SER A 139 2.73 -8.22 6.04
CA SER A 139 3.28 -7.77 7.32
C SER A 139 4.50 -8.57 7.81
N ALA A 140 4.76 -9.77 7.27
CA ALA A 140 5.97 -10.53 7.58
C ALA A 140 7.25 -9.80 7.17
N LEU A 141 7.20 -8.87 6.22
CA LEU A 141 8.34 -8.02 5.85
C LEU A 141 8.77 -7.11 7.02
N LEU A 142 7.86 -6.78 7.93
CA LEU A 142 8.13 -5.92 9.08
C LEU A 142 8.76 -6.65 10.27
N GLN A 143 8.95 -7.99 10.20
CA GLN A 143 9.60 -8.77 11.24
C GLN A 143 11.12 -8.54 11.30
N ASP A 144 11.70 -8.13 10.19
CA ASP A 144 13.14 -7.89 10.04
C ASP A 144 13.36 -6.63 9.19
N LEU A 145 13.61 -5.51 9.87
CA LEU A 145 13.79 -4.21 9.22
C LEU A 145 15.03 -4.18 8.31
N LYS A 146 16.09 -4.93 8.62
CA LYS A 146 17.28 -5.02 7.77
C LYS A 146 16.95 -5.74 6.45
N ARG A 147 16.19 -6.82 6.52
CA ARG A 147 15.68 -7.51 5.33
C ARG A 147 14.74 -6.62 4.53
N PHE A 148 13.87 -5.88 5.22
CA PHE A 148 12.94 -4.94 4.58
C PHE A 148 13.66 -3.81 3.88
N ASP A 149 14.74 -3.28 4.49
CA ASP A 149 15.62 -2.29 3.87
C ASP A 149 16.24 -2.82 2.57
N GLY A 150 16.85 -4.00 2.61
CA GLY A 150 17.39 -4.65 1.40
C GLY A 150 16.33 -4.87 0.31
N PHE A 151 15.12 -5.28 0.71
CA PHE A 151 13.99 -5.45 -0.21
C PHE A 151 13.61 -4.16 -0.92
N LEU A 152 13.48 -3.05 -0.19
CA LEU A 152 13.17 -1.74 -0.78
C LEU A 152 14.32 -1.21 -1.64
N ASN A 153 15.57 -1.33 -1.16
CA ASN A 153 16.76 -0.90 -1.89
C ASN A 153 16.86 -1.57 -3.27
N ASP A 154 16.62 -2.88 -3.35
CA ASP A 154 16.64 -3.59 -4.63
C ASP A 154 15.53 -3.11 -5.58
N ILE A 155 14.33 -2.87 -5.04
CA ILE A 155 13.20 -2.38 -5.84
C ILE A 155 13.53 -0.99 -6.39
N PHE A 156 13.96 -0.05 -5.55
CA PHE A 156 14.24 1.32 -5.98
C PHE A 156 15.44 1.46 -6.91
N LYS A 157 16.37 0.49 -6.91
CA LYS A 157 17.45 0.42 -7.90
C LYS A 157 17.00 -0.01 -9.29
N ASN A 158 15.90 -0.78 -9.39
CA ASN A 158 15.51 -1.46 -10.61
C ASN A 158 14.13 -1.04 -11.16
N VAL A 159 13.35 -0.27 -10.42
CA VAL A 159 12.01 0.18 -10.81
C VAL A 159 12.01 1.68 -11.04
N HIS A 160 11.50 2.10 -12.21
CA HIS A 160 11.38 3.52 -12.58
C HIS A 160 9.97 4.08 -12.35
N GLN A 161 8.99 3.22 -12.07
CA GLN A 161 7.64 3.62 -11.72
C GLN A 161 7.59 4.25 -10.32
N ALA A 162 6.60 5.10 -10.08
CA ALA A 162 6.35 5.59 -8.74
C ALA A 162 5.85 4.44 -7.84
N VAL A 163 6.54 4.21 -6.73
CA VAL A 163 6.20 3.16 -5.77
C VAL A 163 5.62 3.78 -4.51
N SER A 164 4.53 3.20 -4.03
CA SER A 164 3.96 3.46 -2.72
C SER A 164 3.85 2.15 -1.93
N ILE A 165 3.72 2.23 -0.62
CA ILE A 165 3.55 1.05 0.23
C ILE A 165 2.31 1.20 1.11
N LYS A 166 1.70 0.04 1.46
CA LYS A 166 0.73 -0.04 2.53
C LYS A 166 1.30 -0.89 3.65
N ILE A 167 1.42 -0.32 4.85
CA ILE A 167 2.08 -0.93 6.01
C ILE A 167 1.15 -0.98 7.22
N ARG A 168 1.58 -1.73 8.24
CA ARG A 168 1.15 -1.59 9.63
C ARG A 168 2.23 -0.87 10.44
N ILE A 169 1.90 -0.46 11.67
CA ILE A 169 2.84 0.24 12.57
C ILE A 169 3.92 -0.68 13.16
N GLY A 170 3.96 -1.94 12.75
CA GLY A 170 4.92 -2.97 13.13
C GLY A 170 4.32 -4.36 13.03
N PHE A 171 5.13 -5.39 13.32
CA PHE A 171 4.68 -6.77 13.32
C PHE A 171 4.08 -7.19 14.66
N ASP A 172 4.79 -6.96 15.76
CA ASP A 172 4.40 -7.29 17.13
C ASP A 172 4.68 -6.12 18.09
N SER A 173 4.44 -6.34 19.39
CA SER A 173 4.64 -5.33 20.43
C SER A 173 6.10 -4.83 20.60
N LYS A 174 7.06 -5.48 19.96
CA LYS A 174 8.49 -5.13 20.01
C LYS A 174 8.92 -4.29 18.80
N ALA A 175 8.00 -3.99 17.87
CA ALA A 175 8.33 -3.17 16.71
C ALA A 175 8.77 -1.77 17.14
N ASP A 176 9.95 -1.38 16.68
CA ASP A 176 10.44 0.00 16.81
C ASP A 176 9.81 0.85 15.70
N ILE A 177 8.75 1.57 16.03
CA ILE A 177 8.02 2.44 15.09
C ILE A 177 8.94 3.55 14.56
N ALA A 178 9.84 4.08 15.37
CA ALA A 178 10.76 5.14 14.95
C ALA A 178 11.74 4.61 13.91
N SER A 179 12.37 3.46 14.16
CA SER A 179 13.26 2.82 13.19
C SER A 179 12.56 2.45 11.88
N LEU A 180 11.29 2.02 11.96
CA LEU A 180 10.48 1.78 10.76
C LEU A 180 10.22 3.07 9.99
N ALA A 181 9.92 4.17 10.67
CA ALA A 181 9.71 5.48 10.05
C ALA A 181 10.98 6.00 9.39
N ASP A 182 12.12 5.91 10.08
CA ASP A 182 13.43 6.30 9.54
C ASP A 182 13.79 5.50 8.28
N LEU A 183 13.58 4.20 8.32
CA LEU A 183 13.80 3.32 7.17
C LEU A 183 12.93 3.73 5.98
N ILE A 184 11.65 3.95 6.19
CA ILE A 184 10.71 4.33 5.13
C ILE A 184 11.09 5.68 4.53
N ASN A 185 11.47 6.65 5.36
CA ASN A 185 11.86 7.99 4.92
C ASN A 185 13.17 8.02 4.12
N ALA A 186 13.98 6.97 4.17
CA ALA A 186 15.19 6.85 3.37
C ALA A 186 14.92 6.56 1.88
N TYR A 187 13.67 6.20 1.51
CA TYR A 187 13.30 5.84 0.14
C TYR A 187 12.37 6.89 -0.50
N PRO A 188 12.46 7.10 -1.83
CA PRO A 188 11.61 8.04 -2.57
C PRO A 188 10.22 7.45 -2.83
N LEU A 189 9.54 7.03 -1.76
CA LEU A 189 8.16 6.56 -1.82
C LEU A 189 7.23 7.69 -2.23
N LYS A 190 6.29 7.41 -3.14
CA LYS A 190 5.29 8.39 -3.54
C LYS A 190 4.37 8.77 -2.38
N TYR A 191 3.95 7.78 -1.59
CA TYR A 191 3.21 7.92 -0.33
C TYR A 191 3.23 6.60 0.45
N VAL A 192 2.84 6.66 1.70
CA VAL A 192 2.69 5.50 2.59
C VAL A 192 1.26 5.48 3.14
N VAL A 193 0.58 4.33 3.00
CA VAL A 193 -0.73 4.09 3.63
C VAL A 193 -0.49 3.32 4.92
N ILE A 194 -0.86 3.91 6.04
CA ILE A 194 -0.65 3.32 7.36
C ILE A 194 -1.96 2.74 7.89
N HIS A 195 -1.95 1.45 8.24
CA HIS A 195 -2.98 0.84 9.05
C HIS A 195 -2.49 0.88 10.52
N PRO A 196 -3.12 1.65 11.41
CA PRO A 196 -2.58 1.95 12.74
C PRO A 196 -2.80 0.80 13.74
N ARG A 197 -2.47 -0.43 13.34
CA ARG A 197 -2.47 -1.65 14.17
C ARG A 197 -1.20 -2.45 13.94
N LEU A 198 -0.75 -3.19 14.95
CA LEU A 198 0.27 -4.23 14.80
C LEU A 198 -0.27 -5.40 13.97
N ALA A 199 0.64 -6.15 13.31
CA ALA A 199 0.22 -7.30 12.51
C ALA A 199 -0.43 -8.40 13.36
N VAL A 200 0.09 -8.65 14.55
CA VAL A 200 -0.43 -9.68 15.48
C VAL A 200 -1.83 -9.37 16.00
N ASN A 201 -2.22 -8.11 16.06
CA ASN A 201 -3.52 -7.69 16.56
C ASN A 201 -4.65 -7.89 15.52
N LEU A 202 -4.31 -8.26 14.30
CA LEU A 202 -5.27 -8.46 13.21
C LEU A 202 -6.21 -7.25 13.04
N TYR A 203 -7.45 -7.36 13.55
CA TYR A 203 -8.50 -6.34 13.51
C TYR A 203 -9.22 -6.20 14.85
N GLN A 204 -8.67 -6.76 15.93
CA GLN A 204 -9.37 -6.91 17.22
C GLN A 204 -9.25 -5.69 18.13
N ASP A 205 -8.14 -4.94 18.04
CA ASP A 205 -7.92 -3.78 18.89
C ASP A 205 -8.36 -2.48 18.21
N ASN A 206 -8.61 -1.46 19.03
CA ASN A 206 -8.78 -0.09 18.52
C ASN A 206 -7.50 0.36 17.80
N PRO A 207 -7.62 1.03 16.67
CA PRO A 207 -6.49 1.56 15.92
C PRO A 207 -5.77 2.68 16.68
#